data_1b362fa7154a379ac60620773b7e1876
#
_entry.id   1b362fa7154a379ac60620773b7e1876
#
_cell.length_a   1.000
_cell.length_b   1.000
_cell.length_c   1.000
_cell.angle_alpha   90.00
_cell.angle_beta   90.00
_cell.angle_gamma   90.00
#
_symmetry.space_group_name_H-M   'P 1'
#
loop_
_entity.id
_entity.type
_entity.pdbx_description
1 polymer ?
#
loop_
_entity_poly.entity_id
_entity_poly.type
_entity_poly.pdbx_seq_one_letter_code
_entity_poly.pdbx_strand_id
1 'polypeptide(L)'
;MTTHRAFRWPSLLTESGRGIAFGGDYNPDQWPEETLDEDIRLMGEAGVNVVSLAIFSWDKIEPVEGAFTFEWLDHVIDRLGRAGIAVDLASATAAAPLWLYESHPEVLPVDRYGHTVNAGSRQSWQPTSPVFKEYALRLCRKLAEHYKDNPYVTAWHMGNEYGWNNRYDYSDNALAAFRTWCEAKYGTIDALNEAWGTAFWSQHVNSFDEVLLPRHMGGDAMVNPSQQLDYERFGNDMLLDFYKAERDAIEQICPDKPFTTNFMVSTDQCVMNYAKWADEVDFVSNDHYFTPGEAHFDELAYSASLCDGIARKNPWFLMEHSSSAVNWRPINYRVEPGELVRDSLAHLAMGSDAICYFQWRQSKAGAEKWHSSMVPHAGPDSQIFRDVCELGADLNKLADEGLLSTKLVKSK
;
A
#
# COMPACT_ATOMS: atom_id res chain seq x y z
N MET A 1 26.63 3.53 6.99
CA MET A 1 25.59 4.34 7.64
C MET A 1 24.42 4.33 6.69
N THR A 2 23.33 3.67 7.04
CA THR A 2 22.08 3.74 6.26
C THR A 2 21.59 5.18 6.31
N THR A 3 21.58 5.86 5.17
CA THR A 3 20.99 7.20 5.04
C THR A 3 19.49 7.02 5.01
N HIS A 4 18.81 7.41 6.08
CA HIS A 4 17.35 7.46 6.11
C HIS A 4 16.87 8.67 5.29
N ARG A 5 15.73 8.53 4.62
CA ARG A 5 15.06 9.68 3.99
C ARG A 5 14.62 10.68 5.06
N ALA A 6 14.63 11.94 4.72
CA ALA A 6 14.12 12.99 5.60
C ALA A 6 12.59 12.87 5.66
N PHE A 7 12.03 13.00 6.86
CA PHE A 7 10.58 13.04 7.03
C PHE A 7 9.98 14.24 6.29
N ARG A 8 8.98 13.96 5.44
CA ARG A 8 8.15 14.97 4.76
C ARG A 8 6.70 14.50 4.86
N TRP A 9 5.80 15.40 5.22
CA TRP A 9 4.37 15.13 5.35
C TRP A 9 3.60 15.75 4.18
N PRO A 10 2.55 15.11 3.66
CA PRO A 10 1.72 15.70 2.60
C PRO A 10 1.02 16.95 3.10
N SER A 11 0.97 17.99 2.27
CA SER A 11 0.25 19.21 2.59
C SER A 11 -1.23 19.05 2.30
N LEU A 12 -2.08 19.40 3.28
CA LEU A 12 -3.51 19.56 3.03
C LEU A 12 -3.79 20.90 2.35
N LEU A 13 -4.90 21.02 1.62
CA LEU A 13 -5.31 22.24 0.92
C LEU A 13 -5.97 23.25 1.87
N THR A 14 -5.43 23.41 3.07
CA THR A 14 -5.83 24.41 4.05
C THR A 14 -4.86 25.60 4.01
N GLU A 15 -5.27 26.78 4.51
CA GLU A 15 -4.39 27.97 4.56
C GLU A 15 -3.08 27.70 5.30
N SER A 16 -3.11 26.87 6.33
CA SER A 16 -1.92 26.48 7.10
C SER A 16 -1.13 25.32 6.46
N GLY A 17 -1.69 24.63 5.48
CA GLY A 17 -1.17 23.36 4.93
C GLY A 17 -1.11 22.23 5.96
N ARG A 18 -1.68 22.44 7.15
CA ARG A 18 -1.70 21.50 8.27
C ARG A 18 -3.14 21.20 8.67
N GLY A 19 -3.34 20.01 9.17
CA GLY A 19 -4.61 19.50 9.67
C GLY A 19 -4.45 18.01 9.92
N ILE A 20 -5.41 17.39 10.57
CA ILE A 20 -5.50 15.93 10.61
C ILE A 20 -6.03 15.50 9.25
N ALA A 21 -5.28 14.64 8.55
CA ALA A 21 -5.72 14.11 7.28
C ALA A 21 -6.89 13.15 7.50
N PHE A 22 -7.99 13.34 6.75
CA PHE A 22 -9.20 12.53 6.89
C PHE A 22 -9.81 12.23 5.53
N GLY A 23 -10.03 10.95 5.23
CA GLY A 23 -10.60 10.52 3.97
C GLY A 23 -10.47 9.02 3.71
N GLY A 24 -10.02 8.64 2.54
CA GLY A 24 -9.84 7.24 2.17
C GLY A 24 -9.52 7.04 0.71
N ASP A 25 -9.45 5.78 0.31
CA ASP A 25 -9.28 5.39 -1.08
C ASP A 25 -10.51 5.79 -1.89
N TYR A 26 -10.26 6.44 -3.01
CA TYR A 26 -11.33 6.88 -3.89
C TYR A 26 -11.19 6.26 -5.28
N ASN A 27 -12.19 5.49 -5.66
CA ASN A 27 -12.25 4.72 -6.91
C ASN A 27 -13.41 5.20 -7.80
N PRO A 28 -13.39 6.46 -8.31
CA PRO A 28 -14.46 7.01 -9.13
C PRO A 28 -14.59 6.34 -10.49
N ASP A 29 -13.57 5.62 -10.94
CA ASP A 29 -13.57 4.80 -12.15
C ASP A 29 -14.58 3.64 -12.11
N GLN A 30 -14.99 3.22 -10.92
CA GLN A 30 -16.03 2.18 -10.72
C GLN A 30 -17.46 2.71 -10.89
N TRP A 31 -17.64 4.04 -10.99
CA TRP A 31 -18.95 4.69 -10.97
C TRP A 31 -19.16 5.58 -12.20
N PRO A 32 -20.42 5.87 -12.59
CA PRO A 32 -20.71 6.86 -13.60
C PRO A 32 -20.20 8.25 -13.17
N GLU A 33 -19.87 9.11 -14.14
CA GLU A 33 -19.30 10.44 -13.89
C GLU A 33 -20.24 11.33 -13.04
N GLU A 34 -21.55 11.16 -13.18
CA GLU A 34 -22.55 11.90 -12.40
C GLU A 34 -22.45 11.65 -10.89
N THR A 35 -21.84 10.52 -10.48
CA THR A 35 -21.63 10.19 -9.07
C THR A 35 -20.58 11.09 -8.42
N LEU A 36 -19.66 11.64 -9.19
CA LEU A 36 -18.60 12.52 -8.70
C LEU A 36 -19.12 13.75 -7.98
N ASP A 37 -20.20 14.38 -8.50
CA ASP A 37 -20.81 15.55 -7.86
C ASP A 37 -21.42 15.24 -6.50
N GLU A 38 -22.08 14.09 -6.40
CA GLU A 38 -22.61 13.59 -5.14
C GLU A 38 -21.50 13.26 -4.16
N ASP A 39 -20.44 12.58 -4.62
CA ASP A 39 -19.31 12.20 -3.79
C ASP A 39 -18.60 13.41 -3.20
N ILE A 40 -18.32 14.44 -4.01
CA ILE A 40 -17.69 15.66 -3.54
C ILE A 40 -18.57 16.39 -2.51
N ARG A 41 -19.89 16.45 -2.74
CA ARG A 41 -20.81 17.02 -1.78
C ARG A 41 -20.80 16.28 -0.44
N LEU A 42 -20.85 14.93 -0.49
CA LEU A 42 -20.81 14.08 0.71
C LEU A 42 -19.44 14.13 1.40
N MET A 43 -18.33 14.22 0.64
CA MET A 43 -17.00 14.43 1.19
C MET A 43 -16.92 15.73 2.00
N GLY A 44 -17.48 16.81 1.44
CA GLY A 44 -17.57 18.09 2.16
C GLY A 44 -18.42 18.00 3.42
N GLU A 45 -19.54 17.27 3.37
CA GLU A 45 -20.43 17.04 4.53
C GLU A 45 -19.73 16.22 5.63
N ALA A 46 -18.91 15.23 5.22
CA ALA A 46 -18.13 14.40 6.13
C ALA A 46 -16.84 15.07 6.63
N GLY A 47 -16.42 16.21 6.06
CA GLY A 47 -15.16 16.87 6.42
C GLY A 47 -13.91 16.21 5.84
N VAL A 48 -14.05 15.44 4.76
CA VAL A 48 -12.93 14.82 4.05
C VAL A 48 -12.03 15.88 3.43
N ASN A 49 -10.71 15.75 3.60
CA ASN A 49 -9.71 16.70 3.12
C ASN A 49 -8.57 16.07 2.33
N VAL A 50 -8.53 14.73 2.22
CA VAL A 50 -7.57 13.98 1.42
C VAL A 50 -8.19 12.72 0.88
N VAL A 51 -7.76 12.28 -0.31
CA VAL A 51 -8.07 10.95 -0.86
C VAL A 51 -6.84 10.34 -1.52
N SER A 52 -6.70 9.01 -1.43
CA SER A 52 -5.80 8.24 -2.29
C SER A 52 -6.52 7.93 -3.59
N LEU A 53 -5.89 8.22 -4.72
CA LEU A 53 -6.57 8.20 -6.03
C LEU A 53 -5.77 7.39 -7.06
N ALA A 54 -6.49 6.67 -7.93
CA ALA A 54 -5.99 5.95 -9.09
C ALA A 54 -5.10 4.73 -8.77
N ILE A 55 -5.21 4.11 -7.60
CA ILE A 55 -4.38 2.98 -7.16
C ILE A 55 -4.43 1.82 -8.18
N PHE A 56 -5.60 1.54 -8.76
CA PHE A 56 -5.82 0.43 -9.69
C PHE A 56 -6.19 0.88 -11.11
N SER A 57 -5.98 2.15 -11.47
CA SER A 57 -6.51 2.75 -12.70
C SER A 57 -5.54 2.75 -13.89
N TRP A 58 -4.55 1.83 -13.94
CA TRP A 58 -3.60 1.78 -15.06
C TRP A 58 -4.28 1.59 -16.41
N ASP A 59 -5.26 0.68 -16.50
CA ASP A 59 -6.01 0.41 -17.73
C ASP A 59 -6.78 1.63 -18.23
N LYS A 60 -7.22 2.52 -17.34
CA LYS A 60 -7.91 3.76 -17.68
C LYS A 60 -6.94 4.87 -18.11
N ILE A 61 -5.73 4.88 -17.53
CA ILE A 61 -4.66 5.82 -17.88
C ILE A 61 -3.97 5.41 -19.19
N GLU A 62 -3.80 4.11 -19.41
CA GLU A 62 -3.18 3.53 -20.60
C GLU A 62 -4.06 2.37 -21.12
N PRO A 63 -5.21 2.66 -21.76
CA PRO A 63 -6.16 1.64 -22.23
C PRO A 63 -5.61 0.75 -23.34
N VAL A 64 -4.65 1.23 -24.08
CA VAL A 64 -3.91 0.51 -25.13
C VAL A 64 -2.43 0.88 -24.95
N GLU A 65 -1.55 -0.06 -25.21
CA GLU A 65 -0.11 0.14 -25.08
C GLU A 65 0.38 1.44 -25.75
N GLY A 66 1.02 2.29 -24.98
CA GLY A 66 1.56 3.58 -25.41
C GLY A 66 0.55 4.70 -25.60
N ALA A 67 -0.75 4.43 -25.49
CA ALA A 67 -1.82 5.43 -25.63
C ALA A 67 -2.27 5.92 -24.26
N PHE A 68 -1.60 6.96 -23.75
CA PHE A 68 -1.92 7.56 -22.45
C PHE A 68 -3.07 8.58 -22.57
N THR A 69 -4.04 8.50 -21.66
CA THR A 69 -5.19 9.40 -21.55
C THR A 69 -5.32 9.89 -20.11
N PHE A 70 -5.28 11.20 -19.90
CA PHE A 70 -5.33 11.80 -18.57
C PHE A 70 -6.61 12.61 -18.31
N GLU A 71 -7.43 12.86 -19.33
CA GLU A 71 -8.58 13.77 -19.26
C GLU A 71 -9.56 13.43 -18.14
N TRP A 72 -9.81 12.13 -17.92
CA TRP A 72 -10.65 11.67 -16.84
C TRP A 72 -10.02 11.98 -15.47
N LEU A 73 -8.73 11.67 -15.30
CA LEU A 73 -8.02 11.85 -14.05
C LEU A 73 -7.82 13.34 -13.75
N ASP A 74 -7.54 14.15 -14.78
CA ASP A 74 -7.46 15.62 -14.69
C ASP A 74 -8.78 16.18 -14.18
N HIS A 75 -9.91 15.73 -14.74
CA HIS A 75 -11.23 16.18 -14.32
C HIS A 75 -11.51 15.84 -12.85
N VAL A 76 -11.22 14.62 -12.42
CA VAL A 76 -11.41 14.19 -11.03
C VAL A 76 -10.55 15.01 -10.07
N ILE A 77 -9.23 15.14 -10.36
CA ILE A 77 -8.29 15.88 -9.52
C ILE A 77 -8.69 17.37 -9.41
N ASP A 78 -9.05 18.00 -10.53
CA ASP A 78 -9.48 19.41 -10.53
C ASP A 78 -10.74 19.62 -9.68
N ARG A 79 -11.72 18.71 -9.79
CA ARG A 79 -12.96 18.77 -9.01
C ARG A 79 -12.72 18.59 -7.51
N LEU A 80 -11.90 17.62 -7.13
CA LEU A 80 -11.49 17.40 -5.73
C LEU A 80 -10.73 18.61 -5.18
N GLY A 81 -9.72 19.07 -5.91
CA GLY A 81 -8.87 20.18 -5.48
C GLY A 81 -9.64 21.48 -5.29
N ARG A 82 -10.59 21.81 -6.17
CA ARG A 82 -11.49 22.98 -6.01
C ARG A 82 -12.41 22.85 -4.83
N ALA A 83 -12.71 21.65 -4.38
CA ALA A 83 -13.47 21.37 -3.16
C ALA A 83 -12.60 21.38 -1.90
N GLY A 84 -11.29 21.65 -2.00
CA GLY A 84 -10.37 21.68 -0.87
C GLY A 84 -9.86 20.28 -0.45
N ILE A 85 -9.99 19.28 -1.31
CA ILE A 85 -9.58 17.90 -1.04
C ILE A 85 -8.23 17.64 -1.73
N ALA A 86 -7.20 17.35 -0.93
CA ALA A 86 -5.87 17.00 -1.41
C ALA A 86 -5.86 15.58 -2.00
N VAL A 87 -4.96 15.36 -2.96
CA VAL A 87 -4.82 14.07 -3.63
C VAL A 87 -3.45 13.46 -3.30
N ASP A 88 -3.46 12.26 -2.73
CA ASP A 88 -2.35 11.32 -2.70
C ASP A 88 -2.46 10.45 -3.95
N LEU A 89 -1.64 10.77 -4.98
CA LEU A 89 -1.77 10.17 -6.31
C LEU A 89 -0.95 8.89 -6.42
N ALA A 90 -1.62 7.79 -6.78
CA ALA A 90 -0.95 6.52 -6.91
C ALA A 90 -0.17 6.37 -8.23
N SER A 91 0.88 5.52 -8.20
CA SER A 91 1.61 5.10 -9.41
C SER A 91 0.77 4.20 -10.33
N ALA A 92 -0.37 3.72 -9.86
CA ALA A 92 -1.31 2.81 -10.52
C ALA A 92 -0.74 1.43 -10.90
N THR A 93 0.45 1.08 -10.45
CA THR A 93 1.19 -0.14 -10.84
C THR A 93 0.77 -1.40 -10.07
N ALA A 94 -0.10 -1.26 -9.08
CA ALA A 94 -0.61 -2.39 -8.29
C ALA A 94 -1.39 -3.39 -9.12
N ALA A 95 -2.12 -2.94 -10.16
CA ALA A 95 -2.87 -3.78 -11.07
C ALA A 95 -2.58 -3.38 -12.53
N ALA A 96 -1.90 -4.25 -13.26
CA ALA A 96 -1.59 -4.00 -14.66
C ALA A 96 -2.79 -4.31 -15.57
N PRO A 97 -2.90 -3.62 -16.72
CA PRO A 97 -3.97 -3.86 -17.67
C PRO A 97 -3.83 -5.22 -18.39
N LEU A 98 -4.94 -5.78 -18.81
CA LEU A 98 -4.95 -7.11 -19.44
C LEU A 98 -4.15 -7.18 -20.75
N TRP A 99 -4.04 -6.08 -21.51
CA TRP A 99 -3.22 -6.03 -22.72
C TRP A 99 -1.73 -6.31 -22.43
N LEU A 100 -1.22 -5.93 -21.23
CA LEU A 100 0.17 -6.21 -20.84
C LEU A 100 0.39 -7.71 -20.66
N TYR A 101 -0.52 -8.40 -19.99
CA TYR A 101 -0.45 -9.85 -19.77
C TYR A 101 -0.66 -10.64 -21.06
N GLU A 102 -1.47 -10.13 -21.99
CA GLU A 102 -1.65 -10.75 -23.29
C GLU A 102 -0.39 -10.65 -24.16
N SER A 103 0.24 -9.47 -24.17
CA SER A 103 1.47 -9.22 -24.93
C SER A 103 2.71 -9.84 -24.29
N HIS A 104 2.75 -9.91 -22.95
CA HIS A 104 3.90 -10.32 -22.14
C HIS A 104 3.48 -11.32 -21.05
N PRO A 105 3.01 -12.53 -21.40
CA PRO A 105 2.59 -13.52 -20.40
C PRO A 105 3.74 -13.97 -19.46
N GLU A 106 4.98 -13.75 -19.86
CA GLU A 106 6.18 -14.05 -19.07
C GLU A 106 6.33 -13.16 -17.82
N VAL A 107 5.51 -12.09 -17.68
CA VAL A 107 5.51 -11.25 -16.46
C VAL A 107 4.71 -11.88 -15.32
N LEU A 108 3.88 -12.88 -15.61
CA LEU A 108 3.04 -13.53 -14.60
C LEU A 108 3.87 -14.35 -13.61
N PRO A 109 3.58 -14.28 -12.31
CA PRO A 109 4.32 -15.03 -11.28
C PRO A 109 4.13 -16.55 -11.44
N VAL A 110 5.08 -17.28 -10.87
CA VAL A 110 5.01 -18.74 -10.75
C VAL A 110 4.90 -19.11 -9.28
N ASP A 111 3.92 -19.95 -8.93
CA ASP A 111 3.75 -20.43 -7.57
C ASP A 111 4.81 -21.47 -7.17
N ARG A 112 4.85 -21.86 -5.88
CA ARG A 112 5.79 -22.85 -5.37
C ARG A 112 5.65 -24.26 -5.98
N TYR A 113 4.54 -24.55 -6.63
CA TYR A 113 4.25 -25.82 -7.31
C TYR A 113 4.63 -25.79 -8.79
N GLY A 114 5.03 -24.63 -9.32
CA GLY A 114 5.44 -24.44 -10.71
C GLY A 114 4.29 -24.05 -11.64
N HIS A 115 3.14 -23.65 -11.10
CA HIS A 115 2.03 -23.16 -11.91
C HIS A 115 2.16 -21.66 -12.12
N THR A 116 1.91 -21.21 -13.34
CA THR A 116 1.77 -19.77 -13.63
C THR A 116 0.49 -19.24 -13.01
N VAL A 117 0.59 -18.16 -12.23
CA VAL A 117 -0.54 -17.45 -11.64
C VAL A 117 -1.26 -16.68 -12.75
N ASN A 118 -2.60 -16.78 -12.81
CA ASN A 118 -3.37 -16.05 -13.81
C ASN A 118 -3.45 -14.55 -13.52
N ALA A 119 -3.56 -13.76 -14.59
CA ALA A 119 -3.95 -12.35 -14.50
C ALA A 119 -5.38 -12.20 -13.97
N GLY A 120 -5.72 -10.98 -13.52
CA GLY A 120 -7.08 -10.63 -13.07
C GLY A 120 -7.19 -10.34 -11.56
N SER A 121 -6.07 -10.30 -10.86
CA SER A 121 -5.94 -9.80 -9.50
C SER A 121 -4.87 -8.72 -9.43
N ARG A 122 -4.85 -7.94 -8.35
CA ARG A 122 -3.74 -7.03 -8.07
C ARG A 122 -2.44 -7.82 -7.85
N GLN A 123 -1.29 -7.21 -8.17
CA GLN A 123 0.05 -7.78 -8.00
C GLN A 123 0.27 -9.12 -8.72
N SER A 124 -0.42 -9.37 -9.84
CA SER A 124 -0.20 -10.56 -10.68
C SER A 124 1.03 -10.39 -11.58
N TRP A 125 2.15 -9.91 -11.02
CA TRP A 125 3.39 -9.66 -11.73
C TRP A 125 4.61 -10.08 -10.92
N GLN A 126 5.70 -10.44 -11.62
CA GLN A 126 6.97 -10.83 -10.99
C GLN A 126 7.74 -9.58 -10.55
N PRO A 127 8.12 -9.45 -9.27
CA PRO A 127 8.96 -8.33 -8.81
C PRO A 127 10.31 -8.23 -9.51
N THR A 128 10.79 -9.34 -10.06
CA THR A 128 12.08 -9.47 -10.75
C THR A 128 11.98 -9.39 -12.27
N SER A 129 10.77 -9.22 -12.84
CA SER A 129 10.59 -9.12 -14.29
C SER A 129 11.15 -7.81 -14.83
N PRO A 130 12.15 -7.85 -15.74
CA PRO A 130 12.65 -6.63 -16.39
C PRO A 130 11.59 -6.00 -17.29
N VAL A 131 10.75 -6.81 -17.92
CA VAL A 131 9.66 -6.34 -18.80
C VAL A 131 8.62 -5.58 -17.99
N PHE A 132 8.08 -6.18 -16.91
CA PHE A 132 7.12 -5.49 -16.06
C PHE A 132 7.69 -4.18 -15.52
N LYS A 133 8.94 -4.21 -15.04
CA LYS A 133 9.62 -3.02 -14.52
C LYS A 133 9.72 -1.91 -15.56
N GLU A 134 10.03 -2.22 -16.81
CA GLU A 134 10.09 -1.24 -17.90
C GLU A 134 8.74 -0.52 -18.08
N TYR A 135 7.65 -1.29 -18.18
CA TYR A 135 6.30 -0.73 -18.34
C TYR A 135 5.84 0.07 -17.13
N ALA A 136 6.05 -0.41 -15.92
CA ALA A 136 5.72 0.30 -14.68
C ALA A 136 6.47 1.64 -14.57
N LEU A 137 7.77 1.66 -14.83
CA LEU A 137 8.57 2.89 -14.79
C LEU A 137 8.23 3.86 -15.92
N ARG A 138 7.77 3.36 -17.08
CA ARG A 138 7.22 4.19 -18.15
C ARG A 138 5.96 4.91 -17.69
N LEU A 139 5.01 4.19 -17.09
CA LEU A 139 3.79 4.77 -16.51
C LEU A 139 4.12 5.81 -15.43
N CYS A 140 5.00 5.47 -14.48
CA CYS A 140 5.44 6.38 -13.43
C CYS A 140 5.95 7.71 -13.99
N ARG A 141 6.83 7.66 -15.02
CA ARG A 141 7.34 8.87 -15.66
C ARG A 141 6.24 9.67 -16.34
N LYS A 142 5.29 9.01 -17.02
CA LYS A 142 4.17 9.68 -17.69
C LYS A 142 3.25 10.39 -16.71
N LEU A 143 2.92 9.76 -15.59
CA LEU A 143 2.19 10.38 -14.49
C LEU A 143 2.95 11.59 -13.92
N ALA A 144 4.24 11.42 -13.64
CA ALA A 144 5.07 12.49 -13.10
C ALA A 144 5.19 13.68 -14.07
N GLU A 145 5.46 13.44 -15.37
CA GLU A 145 5.51 14.48 -16.40
C GLU A 145 4.23 15.30 -16.47
N HIS A 146 3.07 14.62 -16.31
CA HIS A 146 1.75 15.25 -16.40
C HIS A 146 1.36 16.03 -15.13
N TYR A 147 1.65 15.47 -13.94
CA TYR A 147 1.16 16.02 -12.67
C TYR A 147 2.20 16.78 -11.84
N LYS A 148 3.45 16.96 -12.30
CA LYS A 148 4.52 17.65 -11.54
C LYS A 148 4.11 19.02 -11.00
N ASP A 149 3.40 19.80 -11.81
CA ASP A 149 2.99 21.18 -11.48
C ASP A 149 1.55 21.26 -10.95
N ASN A 150 0.86 20.13 -10.75
CA ASN A 150 -0.50 20.13 -10.25
C ASN A 150 -0.50 20.42 -8.74
N PRO A 151 -1.17 21.52 -8.29
CA PRO A 151 -1.14 21.94 -6.89
C PRO A 151 -2.00 21.07 -5.97
N TYR A 152 -2.89 20.26 -6.52
CA TYR A 152 -3.83 19.43 -5.79
C TYR A 152 -3.25 18.04 -5.47
N VAL A 153 -2.28 17.58 -6.26
CA VAL A 153 -1.50 16.38 -5.96
C VAL A 153 -0.45 16.75 -4.91
N THR A 154 -0.62 16.28 -3.69
CA THR A 154 0.20 16.67 -2.54
C THR A 154 1.17 15.59 -2.06
N ALA A 155 0.96 14.35 -2.49
CA ALA A 155 1.83 13.21 -2.24
C ALA A 155 1.77 12.20 -3.38
N TRP A 156 2.72 11.25 -3.38
CA TRP A 156 2.75 10.11 -4.28
C TRP A 156 2.64 8.81 -3.50
N HIS A 157 1.65 7.99 -3.86
CA HIS A 157 1.43 6.65 -3.33
C HIS A 157 1.99 5.61 -4.30
N MET A 158 3.09 4.97 -3.94
CA MET A 158 3.75 4.00 -4.81
C MET A 158 3.13 2.61 -4.65
N GLY A 159 2.70 2.01 -5.75
CA GLY A 159 2.09 0.68 -5.76
C GLY A 159 0.87 0.59 -4.84
N ASN A 160 0.71 -0.52 -4.17
CA ASN A 160 -0.25 -0.77 -3.08
C ASN A 160 0.11 -2.06 -2.36
N GLU A 161 0.21 -2.05 -1.03
CA GLU A 161 0.41 -3.24 -0.17
C GLU A 161 1.42 -4.24 -0.75
N TYR A 162 2.63 -3.78 -1.04
CA TYR A 162 3.67 -4.64 -1.64
C TYR A 162 3.85 -5.94 -0.88
N GLY A 163 3.82 -7.05 -1.63
CA GLY A 163 4.01 -8.39 -1.07
C GLY A 163 2.73 -9.10 -0.65
N TRP A 164 1.57 -8.49 -0.84
CA TRP A 164 0.30 -9.14 -0.55
C TRP A 164 0.13 -10.45 -1.37
N ASN A 165 0.46 -10.42 -2.66
CA ASN A 165 0.25 -11.57 -3.57
C ASN A 165 1.52 -12.04 -4.29
N ASN A 166 2.53 -11.18 -4.46
CA ASN A 166 3.72 -11.45 -5.28
C ASN A 166 5.04 -11.51 -4.51
N ARG A 167 5.00 -11.63 -3.18
CA ARG A 167 6.20 -11.81 -2.35
C ARG A 167 6.98 -13.06 -2.71
N TYR A 168 6.28 -14.13 -3.09
CA TYR A 168 6.83 -15.41 -3.43
C TYR A 168 6.63 -15.71 -4.91
N ASP A 169 7.65 -15.42 -5.70
CA ASP A 169 7.70 -15.74 -7.12
C ASP A 169 8.78 -16.79 -7.38
N TYR A 170 8.40 -17.89 -8.00
CA TYR A 170 9.29 -19.02 -8.29
C TYR A 170 9.59 -19.13 -9.79
N SER A 171 9.56 -18.02 -10.51
CA SER A 171 9.92 -17.91 -11.93
C SER A 171 11.43 -18.05 -12.17
N ASP A 172 11.81 -18.17 -13.43
CA ASP A 172 13.22 -18.18 -13.84
C ASP A 172 13.89 -16.81 -13.59
N ASN A 173 13.16 -15.72 -13.69
CA ASN A 173 13.65 -14.38 -13.31
C ASN A 173 13.96 -14.32 -11.80
N ALA A 174 13.06 -14.85 -10.96
CA ALA A 174 13.29 -14.94 -9.53
C ALA A 174 14.48 -15.84 -9.18
N LEU A 175 14.64 -16.96 -9.87
CA LEU A 175 15.80 -17.85 -9.67
C LEU A 175 17.12 -17.14 -9.99
N ALA A 176 17.20 -16.47 -11.12
CA ALA A 176 18.40 -15.72 -11.51
C ALA A 176 18.73 -14.60 -10.52
N ALA A 177 17.71 -13.84 -10.12
CA ALA A 177 17.86 -12.77 -9.14
C ALA A 177 18.26 -13.30 -7.74
N PHE A 178 17.68 -14.41 -7.30
CA PHE A 178 18.01 -15.03 -6.01
C PHE A 178 19.46 -15.52 -5.95
N ARG A 179 19.99 -16.10 -7.03
CA ARG A 179 21.40 -16.49 -7.14
C ARG A 179 22.32 -15.28 -6.99
N THR A 180 22.04 -14.20 -7.70
CA THR A 180 22.78 -12.93 -7.58
C THR A 180 22.69 -12.35 -6.16
N TRP A 181 21.50 -12.40 -5.52
CA TRP A 181 21.32 -11.95 -4.15
C TRP A 181 22.11 -12.80 -3.14
N CYS A 182 22.14 -14.13 -3.31
CA CYS A 182 22.95 -15.04 -2.49
C CYS A 182 24.44 -14.75 -2.66
N GLU A 183 24.92 -14.55 -3.89
CA GLU A 183 26.31 -14.22 -4.18
C GLU A 183 26.72 -12.90 -3.51
N ALA A 184 25.89 -11.86 -3.62
CA ALA A 184 26.13 -10.58 -2.97
C ALA A 184 26.14 -10.69 -1.43
N LYS A 185 25.29 -11.55 -0.87
CA LYS A 185 25.18 -11.74 0.58
C LYS A 185 26.34 -12.53 1.18
N TYR A 186 26.76 -13.61 0.54
CA TYR A 186 27.71 -14.57 1.08
C TYR A 186 29.12 -14.41 0.56
N GLY A 187 29.31 -13.84 -0.62
CA GLY A 187 30.58 -13.62 -1.27
C GLY A 187 31.24 -14.91 -1.80
N THR A 188 31.11 -16.02 -1.09
CA THR A 188 31.63 -17.33 -1.52
C THR A 188 30.59 -18.44 -1.33
N ILE A 189 30.70 -19.48 -2.14
CA ILE A 189 29.78 -20.62 -2.05
C ILE A 189 29.99 -21.42 -0.76
N ASP A 190 31.21 -21.47 -0.25
CA ASP A 190 31.51 -22.13 1.03
C ASP A 190 30.81 -21.44 2.20
N ALA A 191 30.78 -20.09 2.22
CA ALA A 191 30.06 -19.33 3.24
C ALA A 191 28.54 -19.56 3.18
N LEU A 192 27.96 -19.69 1.98
CA LEU A 192 26.56 -20.07 1.81
C LEU A 192 26.31 -21.48 2.34
N ASN A 193 27.15 -22.46 1.95
CA ASN A 193 27.03 -23.85 2.40
C ASN A 193 27.10 -23.97 3.94
N GLU A 194 28.01 -23.24 4.56
CA GLU A 194 28.12 -23.17 6.02
C GLU A 194 26.86 -22.59 6.66
N ALA A 195 26.40 -21.45 6.16
CA ALA A 195 25.24 -20.73 6.71
C ALA A 195 23.91 -21.51 6.55
N TRP A 196 23.75 -22.26 5.47
CA TRP A 196 22.58 -23.10 5.24
C TRP A 196 22.70 -24.50 5.82
N GLY A 197 23.91 -24.95 6.22
CA GLY A 197 24.14 -26.28 6.74
C GLY A 197 23.88 -27.37 5.67
N THR A 198 24.38 -27.16 4.47
CA THR A 198 24.06 -28.00 3.29
C THR A 198 24.71 -29.38 3.30
N ALA A 199 25.56 -29.68 4.26
CA ALA A 199 26.11 -31.06 4.48
C ALA A 199 25.02 -31.99 5.02
N PHE A 200 23.82 -31.97 4.43
CA PHE A 200 22.66 -32.73 4.82
C PHE A 200 21.91 -33.18 3.56
N TRP A 201 21.61 -34.46 3.41
CA TRP A 201 20.88 -35.04 2.29
C TRP A 201 21.38 -34.57 0.90
N SER A 202 22.72 -34.49 0.75
CA SER A 202 23.35 -34.07 -0.50
C SER A 202 22.90 -32.68 -1.01
N GLN A 203 22.60 -31.77 -0.09
CA GLN A 203 22.19 -30.39 -0.44
C GLN A 203 23.39 -29.47 -0.72
N HIS A 204 24.64 -29.95 -0.57
CA HIS A 204 25.85 -29.18 -0.84
C HIS A 204 25.84 -28.66 -2.29
N VAL A 205 26.12 -27.38 -2.46
CA VAL A 205 26.24 -26.73 -3.77
C VAL A 205 27.68 -26.33 -4.05
N ASN A 206 28.12 -26.45 -5.29
CA ASN A 206 29.52 -26.18 -5.70
C ASN A 206 29.68 -24.79 -6.33
N SER A 207 28.58 -24.19 -6.76
CA SER A 207 28.55 -22.84 -7.32
C SER A 207 27.19 -22.16 -7.06
N PHE A 208 27.11 -20.84 -7.20
CA PHE A 208 25.83 -20.13 -7.10
C PHE A 208 24.84 -20.54 -8.19
N ASP A 209 25.31 -21.08 -9.33
CA ASP A 209 24.42 -21.58 -10.39
C ASP A 209 23.66 -22.87 -9.99
N GLU A 210 24.11 -23.58 -8.97
CA GLU A 210 23.43 -24.76 -8.42
C GLU A 210 22.38 -24.37 -7.35
N VAL A 211 22.34 -23.13 -6.90
CA VAL A 211 21.34 -22.66 -5.93
C VAL A 211 19.96 -22.71 -6.57
N LEU A 212 19.01 -23.30 -5.86
CA LEU A 212 17.61 -23.45 -6.26
C LEU A 212 16.70 -22.60 -5.37
N LEU A 213 15.50 -22.27 -5.87
CA LEU A 213 14.42 -21.70 -5.06
C LEU A 213 13.81 -22.78 -4.15
N PRO A 214 13.32 -22.44 -2.94
CA PRO A 214 12.69 -23.39 -2.03
C PRO A 214 11.27 -23.76 -2.49
N ARG A 215 11.17 -24.43 -3.64
CA ARG A 215 9.91 -24.91 -4.21
C ARG A 215 9.32 -26.07 -3.39
N HIS A 216 8.15 -26.54 -3.79
CA HIS A 216 7.55 -27.74 -3.22
C HIS A 216 8.47 -28.97 -3.41
N MET A 217 8.81 -29.65 -2.32
CA MET A 217 9.76 -30.77 -2.28
C MET A 217 9.12 -32.08 -1.79
N GLY A 218 7.87 -32.32 -2.12
CA GLY A 218 7.14 -33.53 -1.71
C GLY A 218 6.62 -33.52 -0.27
N GLY A 219 7.12 -32.62 0.57
CA GLY A 219 6.64 -32.38 1.94
C GLY A 219 7.15 -31.05 2.47
N ASP A 220 6.27 -30.25 3.02
CA ASP A 220 6.61 -28.88 3.48
C ASP A 220 7.63 -28.87 4.62
N ALA A 221 7.67 -29.94 5.42
CA ALA A 221 8.63 -30.08 6.52
C ALA A 221 10.09 -30.37 6.06
N MET A 222 10.32 -30.54 4.76
CA MET A 222 11.64 -30.94 4.21
C MET A 222 12.42 -29.77 3.63
N VAL A 223 11.88 -28.55 3.65
CA VAL A 223 12.58 -27.35 3.18
C VAL A 223 13.70 -27.01 4.16
N ASN A 224 14.88 -26.64 3.63
CA ASN A 224 15.98 -26.11 4.44
C ASN A 224 15.54 -24.76 5.05
N PRO A 225 15.47 -24.64 6.40
CA PRO A 225 14.91 -23.44 7.04
C PRO A 225 15.78 -22.19 6.81
N SER A 226 17.11 -22.35 6.67
CA SER A 226 18.00 -21.22 6.38
C SER A 226 17.81 -20.69 4.96
N GLN A 227 17.65 -21.60 3.99
CA GLN A 227 17.33 -21.25 2.60
C GLN A 227 15.95 -20.57 2.52
N GLN A 228 14.93 -21.11 3.22
CA GLN A 228 13.60 -20.52 3.26
C GLN A 228 13.65 -19.10 3.85
N LEU A 229 14.35 -18.90 4.96
CA LEU A 229 14.51 -17.59 5.59
C LEU A 229 15.21 -16.58 4.66
N ASP A 230 16.20 -17.04 3.89
CA ASP A 230 16.85 -16.17 2.91
C ASP A 230 15.96 -15.85 1.72
N TYR A 231 15.12 -16.78 1.32
CA TYR A 231 14.12 -16.50 0.29
C TYR A 231 13.07 -15.48 0.74
N GLU A 232 12.65 -15.52 2.01
CA GLU A 232 11.81 -14.50 2.64
C GLU A 232 12.47 -13.10 2.58
N ARG A 233 13.76 -13.03 2.92
CA ARG A 233 14.54 -11.80 2.88
C ARG A 233 14.73 -11.29 1.45
N PHE A 234 15.00 -12.20 0.52
CA PHE A 234 15.08 -11.90 -0.90
C PHE A 234 13.77 -11.28 -1.44
N GLY A 235 12.62 -11.89 -1.15
CA GLY A 235 11.32 -11.37 -1.57
C GLY A 235 11.07 -9.94 -1.05
N ASN A 236 11.40 -9.69 0.23
CA ASN A 236 11.37 -8.34 0.78
C ASN A 236 12.27 -7.36 0.02
N ASP A 237 13.53 -7.76 -0.23
CA ASP A 237 14.52 -6.88 -0.84
C ASP A 237 14.17 -6.56 -2.30
N MET A 238 13.65 -7.53 -3.05
CA MET A 238 13.24 -7.33 -4.45
C MET A 238 12.05 -6.36 -4.57
N LEU A 239 11.07 -6.48 -3.71
CA LEU A 239 9.94 -5.56 -3.68
C LEU A 239 10.35 -4.16 -3.23
N LEU A 240 11.24 -4.05 -2.25
CA LEU A 240 11.79 -2.75 -1.83
C LEU A 240 12.58 -2.09 -2.96
N ASP A 241 13.38 -2.85 -3.71
CA ASP A 241 14.12 -2.34 -4.86
C ASP A 241 13.19 -1.93 -6.02
N PHE A 242 12.06 -2.62 -6.17
CA PHE A 242 11.02 -2.23 -7.12
C PHE A 242 10.35 -0.92 -6.71
N TYR A 243 9.90 -0.79 -5.45
CA TYR A 243 9.38 0.45 -4.88
C TYR A 243 10.34 1.63 -5.11
N LYS A 244 11.64 1.44 -4.79
CA LYS A 244 12.66 2.47 -4.98
C LYS A 244 12.78 2.90 -6.44
N ALA A 245 12.72 1.94 -7.36
CA ALA A 245 12.81 2.25 -8.79
C ALA A 245 11.61 3.08 -9.28
N GLU A 246 10.39 2.79 -8.83
CA GLU A 246 9.20 3.57 -9.14
C GLU A 246 9.28 4.97 -8.53
N ARG A 247 9.60 5.07 -7.23
CA ARG A 247 9.81 6.34 -6.54
C ARG A 247 10.85 7.19 -7.27
N ASP A 248 12.02 6.64 -7.57
CA ASP A 248 13.13 7.36 -8.19
C ASP A 248 12.75 7.86 -9.60
N ALA A 249 11.94 7.08 -10.34
CA ALA A 249 11.44 7.49 -11.66
C ALA A 249 10.52 8.72 -11.58
N ILE A 250 9.73 8.85 -10.53
CA ILE A 250 8.87 10.01 -10.29
C ILE A 250 9.68 11.15 -9.65
N GLU A 251 10.51 10.88 -8.65
CA GLU A 251 11.26 11.90 -7.89
C GLU A 251 12.23 12.69 -8.77
N GLN A 252 12.79 12.08 -9.83
CA GLN A 252 13.60 12.80 -10.83
C GLN A 252 12.83 13.92 -11.53
N ILE A 253 11.51 13.84 -11.60
CA ILE A 253 10.62 14.78 -12.28
C ILE A 253 9.89 15.66 -11.26
N CYS A 254 9.50 15.09 -10.12
CA CYS A 254 8.71 15.72 -9.05
C CYS A 254 9.41 15.61 -7.69
N PRO A 255 10.55 16.30 -7.45
CA PRO A 255 11.33 16.15 -6.22
C PRO A 255 10.66 16.76 -4.98
N ASP A 256 9.72 17.66 -5.17
CA ASP A 256 9.15 18.47 -4.09
C ASP A 256 8.01 17.80 -3.33
N LYS A 257 7.43 16.73 -3.90
CA LYS A 257 6.31 16.01 -3.29
C LYS A 257 6.82 14.81 -2.47
N PRO A 258 6.21 14.52 -1.31
CA PRO A 258 6.57 13.34 -0.51
C PRO A 258 6.06 12.04 -1.13
N PHE A 259 6.73 10.93 -0.78
CA PHE A 259 6.46 9.59 -1.26
C PHE A 259 6.14 8.64 -0.11
N THR A 260 5.14 7.82 -0.30
CA THR A 260 4.79 6.73 0.62
C THR A 260 4.36 5.47 -0.14
N THR A 261 4.10 4.44 0.61
CA THR A 261 3.31 3.25 0.24
C THR A 261 2.68 2.69 1.49
N ASN A 262 1.55 2.05 1.38
CA ASN A 262 0.85 1.47 2.51
C ASN A 262 1.50 0.16 2.99
N PHE A 263 1.83 0.12 4.27
CA PHE A 263 2.33 -1.06 4.97
C PHE A 263 1.16 -1.90 5.50
N MET A 264 1.41 -3.16 5.78
CA MET A 264 0.44 -4.06 6.41
C MET A 264 0.97 -4.50 7.77
N VAL A 265 1.09 -3.54 8.71
CA VAL A 265 1.59 -3.79 10.06
C VAL A 265 0.44 -4.23 10.95
N SER A 266 0.24 -5.53 11.08
CA SER A 266 -0.77 -6.13 11.96
C SER A 266 -0.23 -7.37 12.67
N THR A 267 -1.01 -7.98 13.53
CA THR A 267 -0.60 -9.16 14.30
C THR A 267 -0.41 -10.40 13.42
N ASP A 268 -1.17 -10.52 12.36
CA ASP A 268 -1.22 -11.67 11.46
C ASP A 268 -0.63 -11.39 10.05
N GLN A 269 -0.38 -10.14 9.70
CA GLN A 269 0.09 -9.72 8.37
C GLN A 269 1.26 -8.73 8.45
N CYS A 270 2.39 -9.15 8.99
CA CYS A 270 3.62 -8.35 8.88
C CYS A 270 4.53 -8.99 7.83
N VAL A 271 4.17 -8.84 6.56
CA VAL A 271 4.76 -9.58 5.44
C VAL A 271 6.13 -9.09 5.02
N MET A 272 6.52 -7.85 5.37
CA MET A 272 7.77 -7.21 4.98
C MET A 272 8.60 -6.79 6.20
N ASN A 273 9.88 -6.51 5.99
CA ASN A 273 10.72 -5.85 6.98
C ASN A 273 10.47 -4.34 6.94
N TYR A 274 9.34 -3.90 7.50
CA TYR A 274 8.91 -2.51 7.43
C TYR A 274 9.86 -1.51 8.08
N ALA A 275 10.75 -1.95 8.99
CA ALA A 275 11.83 -1.09 9.47
C ALA A 275 12.81 -0.68 8.36
N LYS A 276 13.08 -1.58 7.39
CA LYS A 276 13.88 -1.30 6.19
C LYS A 276 13.12 -0.39 5.20
N TRP A 277 11.82 -0.63 5.04
CA TRP A 277 10.96 0.15 4.17
C TRP A 277 10.79 1.59 4.68
N ALA A 278 10.66 1.76 5.99
CA ALA A 278 10.55 3.09 6.61
C ALA A 278 11.78 3.98 6.39
N ASP A 279 12.94 3.41 6.02
CA ASP A 279 14.13 4.18 5.64
C ASP A 279 14.02 4.78 4.23
N GLU A 280 13.11 4.27 3.42
CA GLU A 280 12.96 4.60 2.00
C GLU A 280 11.69 5.41 1.67
N VAL A 281 10.76 5.57 2.61
CA VAL A 281 9.58 6.42 2.49
C VAL A 281 9.79 7.77 3.15
N ASP A 282 9.07 8.79 2.69
CA ASP A 282 9.11 10.13 3.32
C ASP A 282 8.24 10.18 4.58
N PHE A 283 7.18 9.40 4.63
CA PHE A 283 6.34 9.17 5.81
C PHE A 283 5.81 7.74 5.81
N VAL A 284 5.66 7.16 6.99
CA VAL A 284 5.11 5.81 7.15
C VAL A 284 3.60 5.85 7.01
N SER A 285 3.06 4.97 6.17
CA SER A 285 1.61 4.71 6.06
C SER A 285 1.33 3.26 6.39
N ASN A 286 0.16 2.98 6.93
CA ASN A 286 -0.22 1.64 7.35
C ASN A 286 -1.69 1.35 7.09
N ASP A 287 -1.98 0.13 6.68
CA ASP A 287 -3.31 -0.43 6.58
C ASP A 287 -3.55 -1.32 7.79
N HIS A 288 -4.64 -1.07 8.49
CA HIS A 288 -4.93 -1.80 9.71
C HIS A 288 -6.38 -2.27 9.78
N TYR A 289 -6.58 -3.52 9.52
CA TYR A 289 -7.88 -4.20 9.56
C TYR A 289 -7.92 -5.18 10.73
N PHE A 290 -8.03 -4.67 11.96
CA PHE A 290 -8.07 -5.50 13.15
C PHE A 290 -9.30 -6.41 13.18
N THR A 291 -9.17 -7.56 13.84
CA THR A 291 -10.27 -8.51 14.01
C THR A 291 -11.23 -8.00 15.10
N PRO A 292 -12.49 -7.71 14.78
CA PRO A 292 -13.46 -7.28 15.79
C PRO A 292 -13.63 -8.33 16.89
N GLY A 293 -13.78 -7.90 18.15
CA GLY A 293 -13.96 -8.76 19.29
C GLY A 293 -13.26 -8.25 20.55
N GLU A 294 -13.13 -9.09 21.57
CA GLU A 294 -12.60 -8.70 22.88
C GLU A 294 -11.13 -8.22 22.84
N ALA A 295 -10.33 -8.75 21.91
CA ALA A 295 -8.91 -8.44 21.80
C ALA A 295 -8.56 -7.31 20.80
N HIS A 296 -9.54 -6.66 20.18
CA HIS A 296 -9.27 -5.69 19.11
C HIS A 296 -8.43 -4.48 19.57
N PHE A 297 -8.54 -4.05 20.82
CA PHE A 297 -7.71 -2.98 21.35
C PHE A 297 -6.25 -3.39 21.53
N ASP A 298 -5.98 -4.64 21.89
CA ASP A 298 -4.61 -5.15 22.00
C ASP A 298 -3.96 -5.20 20.61
N GLU A 299 -4.70 -5.62 19.61
CA GLU A 299 -4.28 -5.65 18.21
C GLU A 299 -4.05 -4.23 17.68
N LEU A 300 -4.98 -3.30 17.92
CA LEU A 300 -4.83 -1.89 17.57
C LEU A 300 -3.59 -1.28 18.23
N ALA A 301 -3.42 -1.47 19.52
CA ALA A 301 -2.29 -0.94 20.26
C ALA A 301 -0.96 -1.53 19.77
N TYR A 302 -0.91 -2.81 19.42
CA TYR A 302 0.26 -3.45 18.87
C TYR A 302 0.65 -2.82 17.52
N SER A 303 -0.28 -2.79 16.56
CA SER A 303 -0.03 -2.24 15.22
C SER A 303 0.38 -0.77 15.29
N ALA A 304 -0.38 0.06 15.98
CA ALA A 304 -0.10 1.49 16.11
C ALA A 304 1.23 1.77 16.83
N SER A 305 1.58 1.00 17.88
CA SER A 305 2.86 1.13 18.57
C SER A 305 4.04 0.74 17.68
N LEU A 306 3.87 -0.29 16.84
CA LEU A 306 4.91 -0.70 15.90
C LEU A 306 5.08 0.37 14.80
N CYS A 307 3.98 0.92 14.26
CA CYS A 307 4.03 2.03 13.30
C CYS A 307 4.75 3.26 13.87
N ASP A 308 4.41 3.70 15.11
CA ASP A 308 5.10 4.80 15.78
C ASP A 308 6.61 4.51 15.97
N GLY A 309 6.95 3.25 16.27
CA GLY A 309 8.34 2.82 16.41
C GLY A 309 9.14 2.91 15.12
N ILE A 310 8.62 2.38 14.02
CA ILE A 310 9.28 2.41 12.70
C ILE A 310 9.24 3.80 12.06
N ALA A 311 8.22 4.61 12.34
CA ALA A 311 8.15 6.03 11.97
C ALA A 311 9.10 6.92 12.79
N ARG A 312 9.84 6.33 13.77
CA ARG A 312 10.80 7.04 14.63
C ARG A 312 10.19 8.24 15.34
N LYS A 313 8.94 8.08 15.78
CA LYS A 313 8.14 9.12 16.47
C LYS A 313 7.80 10.33 15.61
N ASN A 314 7.96 10.24 14.29
CA ASN A 314 7.28 11.14 13.38
C ASN A 314 5.81 10.72 13.31
N PRO A 315 4.91 11.62 12.94
CA PRO A 315 3.54 11.25 12.60
C PRO A 315 3.53 10.15 11.54
N TRP A 316 2.56 9.23 11.64
CA TRP A 316 2.33 8.21 10.64
C TRP A 316 0.90 8.30 10.10
N PHE A 317 0.66 7.70 8.96
CA PHE A 317 -0.58 7.83 8.21
C PHE A 317 -1.35 6.50 8.31
N LEU A 318 -2.54 6.48 8.94
CA LEU A 318 -3.46 5.37 8.79
C LEU A 318 -4.10 5.47 7.41
N MET A 319 -3.56 4.72 6.44
CA MET A 319 -3.93 4.83 5.04
C MET A 319 -5.23 4.10 4.74
N GLU A 320 -5.36 2.90 5.31
CA GLU A 320 -6.56 2.09 5.18
C GLU A 320 -7.02 1.54 6.52
N HIS A 321 -8.33 1.58 6.70
CA HIS A 321 -9.04 0.99 7.83
C HIS A 321 -10.44 0.61 7.37
N SER A 322 -11.10 -0.35 8.02
CA SER A 322 -12.47 -0.69 7.67
C SER A 322 -13.49 0.13 8.46
N SER A 323 -14.49 0.66 7.76
CA SER A 323 -15.62 1.30 8.43
C SER A 323 -16.61 0.28 9.05
N SER A 324 -16.55 -1.00 8.63
CA SER A 324 -17.36 -2.11 9.16
C SER A 324 -16.82 -3.46 8.64
N ALA A 325 -17.63 -4.23 7.92
CA ALA A 325 -17.31 -5.55 7.41
C ALA A 325 -16.23 -5.52 6.32
N VAL A 326 -15.41 -6.57 6.24
CA VAL A 326 -14.44 -6.82 5.19
C VAL A 326 -14.82 -8.06 4.38
N ASN A 327 -14.48 -8.09 3.09
CA ASN A 327 -14.94 -9.13 2.17
C ASN A 327 -14.22 -10.48 2.32
N TRP A 328 -13.05 -10.53 2.95
CA TRP A 328 -12.22 -11.76 3.10
C TRP A 328 -12.49 -12.54 4.38
N ARG A 329 -13.22 -11.98 5.36
CA ARG A 329 -13.54 -12.70 6.60
C ARG A 329 -14.78 -13.57 6.42
N PRO A 330 -14.75 -14.83 6.89
CA PRO A 330 -15.92 -15.70 6.84
C PRO A 330 -17.05 -15.25 7.76
N ILE A 331 -16.70 -14.51 8.83
CA ILE A 331 -17.63 -13.94 9.81
C ILE A 331 -17.23 -12.49 10.04
N ASN A 332 -18.19 -11.59 9.89
CA ASN A 332 -18.03 -10.19 10.25
C ASN A 332 -18.95 -9.84 11.41
N TYR A 333 -18.47 -9.00 12.31
CA TYR A 333 -19.26 -8.42 13.37
C TYR A 333 -19.74 -7.03 12.94
N ARG A 334 -20.92 -6.67 13.38
CA ARG A 334 -21.42 -5.32 13.18
C ARG A 334 -20.57 -4.35 14.00
N VAL A 335 -20.18 -3.25 13.42
CA VAL A 335 -19.63 -2.10 14.14
C VAL A 335 -20.79 -1.35 14.78
N GLU A 336 -20.74 -1.20 16.09
CA GLU A 336 -21.78 -0.49 16.84
C GLU A 336 -21.57 1.03 16.73
N PRO A 337 -22.65 1.84 16.84
CA PRO A 337 -22.54 3.30 16.80
C PRO A 337 -21.48 3.83 17.77
N GLY A 338 -20.60 4.70 17.29
CA GLY A 338 -19.51 5.29 18.05
C GLY A 338 -18.23 4.45 18.12
N GLU A 339 -18.23 3.17 17.72
CA GLU A 339 -17.01 2.35 17.70
C GLU A 339 -16.03 2.84 16.63
N LEU A 340 -16.52 3.20 15.44
CA LEU A 340 -15.70 3.78 14.39
C LEU A 340 -14.95 5.03 14.87
N VAL A 341 -15.65 5.94 15.54
CA VAL A 341 -15.07 7.16 16.12
C VAL A 341 -14.04 6.82 17.21
N ARG A 342 -14.40 5.94 18.15
CA ARG A 342 -13.52 5.50 19.24
C ARG A 342 -12.21 4.91 18.71
N ASP A 343 -12.28 3.99 17.75
CA ASP A 343 -11.12 3.26 17.25
C ASP A 343 -10.22 4.15 16.39
N SER A 344 -10.82 5.07 15.65
CA SER A 344 -10.07 6.10 14.90
C SER A 344 -9.34 7.05 15.83
N LEU A 345 -10.00 7.53 16.88
CA LEU A 345 -9.38 8.39 17.90
C LEU A 345 -8.29 7.63 18.69
N ALA A 346 -8.40 6.31 18.85
CA ALA A 346 -7.36 5.50 19.45
C ALA A 346 -6.08 5.46 18.57
N HIS A 347 -6.21 5.33 17.23
CA HIS A 347 -5.06 5.43 16.31
C HIS A 347 -4.41 6.82 16.40
N LEU A 348 -5.22 7.88 16.44
CA LEU A 348 -4.73 9.25 16.61
C LEU A 348 -3.96 9.41 17.93
N ALA A 349 -4.51 8.89 19.03
CA ALA A 349 -3.85 8.90 20.34
C ALA A 349 -2.54 8.09 20.37
N MET A 350 -2.34 7.20 19.39
CA MET A 350 -1.13 6.38 19.23
C MET A 350 -0.14 6.95 18.20
N GLY A 351 -0.36 8.19 17.74
CA GLY A 351 0.60 8.95 16.91
C GLY A 351 0.28 8.99 15.42
N SER A 352 -0.89 8.55 14.98
CA SER A 352 -1.36 8.85 13.64
C SER A 352 -1.84 10.29 13.54
N ASP A 353 -1.45 11.03 12.49
CA ASP A 353 -2.01 12.33 12.14
C ASP A 353 -2.92 12.23 10.89
N ALA A 354 -3.32 11.03 10.53
CA ALA A 354 -4.20 10.74 9.41
C ALA A 354 -5.12 9.55 9.71
N ILE A 355 -6.38 9.67 9.37
CA ILE A 355 -7.38 8.62 9.48
C ILE A 355 -8.06 8.45 8.13
N CYS A 356 -7.68 7.41 7.39
CA CYS A 356 -8.27 7.06 6.11
C CYS A 356 -8.85 5.66 6.11
N TYR A 357 -9.80 5.45 5.25
CA TYR A 357 -10.56 4.20 5.15
C TYR A 357 -10.44 3.61 3.75
N PHE A 358 -10.40 2.32 3.63
CA PHE A 358 -10.80 1.62 2.44
C PHE A 358 -12.31 1.38 2.55
N GLN A 359 -13.14 2.04 1.75
CA GLN A 359 -12.88 3.11 0.79
C GLN A 359 -13.95 4.21 0.94
N TRP A 360 -13.90 5.26 0.12
CA TRP A 360 -14.92 6.31 0.19
C TRP A 360 -16.32 5.77 -0.11
N ARG A 361 -16.56 5.27 -1.33
CA ARG A 361 -17.87 4.70 -1.75
C ARG A 361 -17.73 3.20 -1.99
N GLN A 362 -18.64 2.43 -1.46
CA GLN A 362 -18.64 0.96 -1.57
C GLN A 362 -18.67 0.51 -3.04
N SER A 363 -17.75 -0.38 -3.43
CA SER A 363 -17.63 -0.88 -4.79
C SER A 363 -18.96 -1.40 -5.34
N LYS A 364 -19.32 -0.96 -6.54
CA LYS A 364 -20.56 -1.36 -7.21
C LYS A 364 -20.58 -2.84 -7.56
N ALA A 365 -19.41 -3.37 -7.90
CA ALA A 365 -19.20 -4.74 -8.36
C ALA A 365 -17.75 -5.18 -8.08
N GLY A 366 -17.37 -6.34 -8.56
CA GLY A 366 -16.00 -6.86 -8.43
C GLY A 366 -15.77 -7.60 -7.12
N ALA A 367 -14.50 -7.95 -6.87
CA ALA A 367 -14.09 -8.79 -5.75
C ALA A 367 -14.37 -8.14 -4.39
N GLU A 368 -14.36 -6.80 -4.32
CA GLU A 368 -14.52 -6.02 -3.11
C GLU A 368 -15.93 -5.42 -2.93
N LYS A 369 -16.90 -5.89 -3.71
CA LYS A 369 -18.30 -5.43 -3.62
C LYS A 369 -18.85 -5.45 -2.19
N TRP A 370 -18.42 -6.39 -1.37
CA TRP A 370 -18.92 -6.60 -0.01
C TRP A 370 -18.01 -6.03 1.07
N HIS A 371 -16.93 -5.34 0.67
CA HIS A 371 -16.15 -4.55 1.61
C HIS A 371 -16.93 -3.31 2.03
N SER A 372 -16.89 -2.97 3.32
CA SER A 372 -17.52 -1.74 3.82
C SER A 372 -16.83 -0.48 3.27
N SER A 373 -17.47 0.65 3.44
CA SER A 373 -16.97 1.95 2.98
C SER A 373 -17.55 3.08 3.81
N MET A 374 -17.01 4.28 3.65
CA MET A 374 -17.54 5.48 4.30
C MET A 374 -18.97 5.78 3.81
N VAL A 375 -19.24 5.61 2.50
CA VAL A 375 -20.59 5.66 1.91
C VAL A 375 -20.97 4.24 1.47
N PRO A 376 -21.72 3.46 2.29
CA PRO A 376 -22.10 2.10 1.97
C PRO A 376 -23.18 2.04 0.89
N HIS A 377 -23.50 0.83 0.37
CA HIS A 377 -24.62 0.64 -0.57
C HIS A 377 -25.97 1.15 -0.05
N ALA A 378 -26.13 1.21 1.29
CA ALA A 378 -27.33 1.80 1.91
C ALA A 378 -27.41 3.32 1.76
N GLY A 379 -26.34 3.95 1.27
CA GLY A 379 -26.28 5.40 1.03
C GLY A 379 -25.99 6.25 2.26
N PRO A 380 -26.10 7.58 2.12
CA PRO A 380 -25.71 8.54 3.16
C PRO A 380 -26.65 8.55 4.37
N ASP A 381 -27.84 7.99 4.29
CA ASP A 381 -28.76 7.86 5.43
C ASP A 381 -28.38 6.70 6.39
N SER A 382 -27.27 6.03 6.16
CA SER A 382 -26.77 4.92 6.98
C SER A 382 -26.17 5.39 8.31
N GLN A 383 -26.12 4.47 9.31
CA GLN A 383 -25.41 4.76 10.57
C GLN A 383 -23.92 4.99 10.34
N ILE A 384 -23.31 4.19 9.44
CA ILE A 384 -21.88 4.32 9.11
C ILE A 384 -21.56 5.72 8.61
N PHE A 385 -22.35 6.27 7.68
CA PHE A 385 -22.08 7.62 7.16
C PHE A 385 -22.28 8.70 8.23
N ARG A 386 -23.25 8.53 9.15
CA ARG A 386 -23.39 9.45 10.31
C ARG A 386 -22.17 9.41 11.21
N ASP A 387 -21.64 8.22 11.52
CA ASP A 387 -20.44 8.05 12.34
C ASP A 387 -19.20 8.65 11.63
N VAL A 388 -19.12 8.53 10.29
CA VAL A 388 -18.09 9.17 9.46
C VAL A 388 -18.15 10.69 9.57
N CYS A 389 -19.35 11.28 9.49
CA CYS A 389 -19.55 12.73 9.63
C CYS A 389 -19.22 13.21 11.07
N GLU A 390 -19.58 12.44 12.08
CA GLU A 390 -19.24 12.74 13.48
C GLU A 390 -17.71 12.72 13.67
N LEU A 391 -17.03 11.70 13.17
CA LEU A 391 -15.58 11.61 13.22
C LEU A 391 -14.91 12.82 12.52
N GLY A 392 -15.34 13.17 11.31
CA GLY A 392 -14.76 14.31 10.60
C GLY A 392 -14.93 15.63 11.34
N ALA A 393 -16.09 15.84 11.97
CA ALA A 393 -16.33 17.01 12.80
C ALA A 393 -15.42 17.03 14.05
N ASP A 394 -15.23 15.89 14.71
CA ASP A 394 -14.34 15.77 15.87
C ASP A 394 -12.87 16.00 15.48
N LEU A 395 -12.40 15.44 14.36
CA LEU A 395 -11.05 15.65 13.88
C LEU A 395 -10.76 17.11 13.53
N ASN A 396 -11.69 17.80 12.87
CA ASN A 396 -11.58 19.22 12.57
C ASN A 396 -11.52 20.05 13.86
N LYS A 397 -12.37 19.76 14.84
CA LYS A 397 -12.36 20.42 16.14
C LYS A 397 -11.03 20.22 16.87
N LEU A 398 -10.50 18.99 16.90
CA LEU A 398 -9.21 18.69 17.53
C LEU A 398 -8.05 19.41 16.83
N ALA A 399 -8.08 19.53 15.51
CA ALA A 399 -7.08 20.29 14.75
C ALA A 399 -7.15 21.80 15.11
N ASP A 400 -8.36 22.39 15.16
CA ASP A 400 -8.58 23.79 15.53
C ASP A 400 -8.16 24.08 16.98
N GLU A 401 -8.32 23.12 17.89
CA GLU A 401 -7.86 23.20 19.28
C GLU A 401 -6.33 23.01 19.42
N GLY A 402 -5.62 22.76 18.32
CA GLY A 402 -4.16 22.73 18.26
C GLY A 402 -3.55 21.38 18.59
N LEU A 403 -4.26 20.26 18.40
CA LEU A 403 -3.73 18.91 18.67
C LEU A 403 -2.40 18.66 17.96
N LEU A 404 -2.26 19.06 16.71
CA LEU A 404 -1.04 18.89 15.90
C LEU A 404 0.18 19.69 16.40
N SER A 405 -0.01 20.63 17.30
CA SER A 405 1.07 21.38 17.97
C SER A 405 1.56 20.70 19.25
N THR A 406 0.90 19.63 19.67
CA THR A 406 1.22 18.89 20.88
C THR A 406 2.24 17.78 20.60
N LYS A 407 2.89 17.28 21.65
CA LYS A 407 3.74 16.09 21.57
C LYS A 407 3.06 14.95 22.30
N LEU A 408 3.02 13.79 21.68
CA LEU A 408 2.57 12.58 22.33
C LEU A 408 3.47 12.28 23.55
N VAL A 409 2.87 12.29 24.73
CA VAL A 409 3.57 11.93 25.98
C VAL A 409 3.19 10.51 26.34
N LYS A 410 4.11 9.58 26.10
CA LYS A 410 3.92 8.19 26.52
C LYS A 410 4.05 8.07 28.04
N SER A 411 3.12 7.36 28.68
CA SER A 411 3.28 6.96 30.08
C SER A 411 4.54 6.10 30.26
N LYS A 412 5.21 6.25 31.40
CA LYS A 412 6.41 5.47 31.73
C LYS A 412 6.07 4.03 32.02
#